data_f938e6dc4a327400c6b75c00d7130e64
#
_entry.id   f938e6dc4a327400c6b75c00d7130e64
#
_cell.length_a   1.000
_cell.length_b   1.000
_cell.length_c   1.000
_cell.angle_alpha   90.00
_cell.angle_beta   90.00
_cell.angle_gamma   90.00
#
_symmetry.space_group_name_H-M   'P 1'
#
loop_
_entity.id
_entity.type
_entity.pdbx_description
1 polymer ?
#
loop_
_entity_poly.entity_id
_entity_poly.type
_entity_poly.pdbx_seq_one_letter_code
_entity_poly.pdbx_strand_id
1 'polypeptide(L)'
;MELVLKVKRNKMVKVNKILVSQPRPSSDKSPYFDIEKKYGVEIVFRPFIKVEGLTSKEFRQQKISLPEHTAVIFTAKSAIDHFFRIAEETRFNVPETMKYFCTTEAIALYLQKYTIYRKRKIFFGKSGKLDDLIPQITKHNGEKYLYVVSEVQKNDGESVLEKNKVNYTRAVMYRTVSNAF
;
A
#
# COMPACT_ATOMS: atom_id res chain seq x y z
N MET A 1 48.88 -0.37 42.77
CA MET A 1 47.66 0.42 42.97
C MET A 1 46.68 -0.06 41.91
N GLU A 2 45.90 -1.09 42.26
CA GLU A 2 44.92 -1.72 41.33
C GLU A 2 43.65 -0.89 41.27
N LEU A 3 43.31 -0.43 40.09
CA LEU A 3 42.07 0.30 39.83
C LEU A 3 40.91 -0.69 39.64
N VAL A 4 40.18 -0.99 40.72
CA VAL A 4 38.98 -1.82 40.66
C VAL A 4 37.86 -1.01 40.05
N LEU A 5 37.63 -1.20 38.77
CA LEU A 5 36.43 -0.71 38.05
C LEU A 5 35.20 -1.46 38.58
N LYS A 6 34.42 -0.81 39.46
CA LYS A 6 33.09 -1.26 39.85
C LYS A 6 32.16 -1.11 38.66
N VAL A 7 31.98 -2.16 37.86
CA VAL A 7 30.89 -2.26 36.90
C VAL A 7 29.57 -2.30 37.67
N LYS A 8 28.81 -1.21 37.64
CA LYS A 8 27.42 -1.21 38.14
C LYS A 8 26.66 -2.27 37.34
N ARG A 9 26.30 -3.38 37.98
CA ARG A 9 25.34 -4.34 37.43
C ARG A 9 24.02 -3.59 37.22
N ASN A 10 23.72 -3.21 35.96
CA ASN A 10 22.38 -2.77 35.60
C ASN A 10 21.43 -3.90 35.97
N LYS A 11 20.48 -3.64 36.88
CA LYS A 11 19.35 -4.53 37.12
C LYS A 11 18.68 -4.74 35.78
N MET A 12 18.75 -5.96 35.22
CA MET A 12 17.99 -6.30 34.01
C MET A 12 16.54 -6.16 34.36
N VAL A 13 15.89 -5.18 33.78
CA VAL A 13 14.44 -5.00 33.90
C VAL A 13 13.80 -6.14 33.13
N LYS A 14 12.99 -6.96 33.79
CA LYS A 14 12.26 -8.05 33.17
C LYS A 14 11.13 -7.44 32.34
N VAL A 15 11.18 -7.61 31.03
CA VAL A 15 10.09 -7.22 30.13
C VAL A 15 8.95 -8.24 30.27
N ASN A 16 7.78 -7.79 30.70
CA ASN A 16 6.61 -8.63 30.86
C ASN A 16 5.59 -8.43 29.74
N LYS A 17 5.64 -7.26 29.07
CA LYS A 17 4.67 -6.87 28.03
C LYS A 17 5.38 -6.13 26.90
N ILE A 18 5.00 -6.45 25.66
CA ILE A 18 5.49 -5.82 24.43
C ILE A 18 4.30 -5.24 23.68
N LEU A 19 4.39 -3.95 23.34
CA LEU A 19 3.40 -3.28 22.50
C LEU A 19 3.87 -3.30 21.05
N VAL A 20 3.04 -3.83 20.15
CA VAL A 20 3.29 -3.89 18.71
C VAL A 20 2.30 -2.98 18.01
N SER A 21 2.81 -1.98 17.29
CA SER A 21 1.99 -0.97 16.58
C SER A 21 1.44 -1.45 15.23
N GLN A 22 1.10 -2.72 15.14
CA GLN A 22 0.53 -3.37 13.96
C GLN A 22 -0.75 -4.11 14.32
N PRO A 23 -1.65 -4.36 13.35
CA PRO A 23 -2.77 -5.27 13.54
C PRO A 23 -2.30 -6.66 13.98
N ARG A 24 -3.11 -7.33 14.79
CA ARG A 24 -2.81 -8.72 15.17
C ARG A 24 -2.72 -9.61 13.91
N PRO A 25 -1.65 -10.41 13.76
CA PRO A 25 -1.54 -11.33 12.64
C PRO A 25 -2.73 -12.29 12.58
N SER A 26 -3.25 -12.55 11.39
CA SER A 26 -4.31 -13.53 11.15
C SER A 26 -3.81 -14.98 11.13
N SER A 27 -2.51 -15.18 10.96
CA SER A 27 -1.88 -16.50 10.94
C SER A 27 -1.26 -16.83 12.28
N ASP A 28 -1.55 -18.02 12.82
CA ASP A 28 -0.96 -18.55 14.05
C ASP A 28 0.55 -18.85 13.92
N LYS A 29 1.09 -18.84 12.70
CA LYS A 29 2.53 -19.01 12.41
C LYS A 29 3.33 -17.72 12.48
N SER A 30 2.77 -16.67 13.06
CA SER A 30 3.48 -15.40 13.21
C SER A 30 4.63 -15.53 14.22
N PRO A 31 5.83 -14.98 13.93
CA PRO A 31 6.97 -14.96 14.86
C PRO A 31 6.65 -14.31 16.21
N TYR A 32 5.66 -13.44 16.28
CA TYR A 32 5.23 -12.82 17.54
C TYR A 32 4.71 -13.84 18.54
N PHE A 33 3.96 -14.84 18.10
CA PHE A 33 3.44 -15.90 19.00
C PHE A 33 4.55 -16.83 19.50
N ASP A 34 5.59 -17.02 18.72
CA ASP A 34 6.78 -17.77 19.15
C ASP A 34 7.53 -17.01 20.25
N ILE A 35 7.62 -15.67 20.15
CA ILE A 35 8.21 -14.82 21.18
C ILE A 35 7.41 -14.88 22.48
N GLU A 36 6.07 -14.81 22.43
CA GLU A 36 5.20 -14.97 23.60
C GLU A 36 5.49 -16.28 24.35
N LYS A 37 5.50 -17.39 23.59
CA LYS A 37 5.74 -18.74 24.15
C LYS A 37 7.15 -18.90 24.72
N LYS A 38 8.16 -18.44 23.98
CA LYS A 38 9.57 -18.64 24.31
C LYS A 38 10.00 -17.82 25.53
N TYR A 39 9.52 -16.60 25.67
CA TYR A 39 9.99 -15.65 26.69
C TYR A 39 8.96 -15.38 27.80
N GLY A 40 7.75 -15.92 27.68
CA GLY A 40 6.68 -15.70 28.67
C GLY A 40 6.28 -14.23 28.79
N VAL A 41 6.30 -13.49 27.66
CA VAL A 41 5.91 -12.09 27.56
C VAL A 41 4.53 -11.97 26.94
N GLU A 42 3.73 -11.00 27.36
CA GLU A 42 2.46 -10.65 26.72
C GLU A 42 2.71 -9.74 25.53
N ILE A 43 2.19 -10.08 24.33
CA ILE A 43 2.25 -9.19 23.18
C ILE A 43 0.88 -8.55 22.94
N VAL A 44 0.84 -7.22 23.05
CA VAL A 44 -0.36 -6.41 22.81
C VAL A 44 -0.26 -5.75 21.45
N PHE A 45 -1.16 -6.12 20.54
CA PHE A 45 -1.25 -5.51 19.22
C PHE A 45 -2.17 -4.30 19.26
N ARG A 46 -1.63 -3.12 18.93
CA ARG A 46 -2.40 -1.88 18.80
C ARG A 46 -1.91 -1.10 17.60
N PRO A 47 -2.62 -1.16 16.46
CA PRO A 47 -2.26 -0.34 15.30
C PRO A 47 -2.48 1.14 15.63
N PHE A 48 -1.43 1.94 15.56
CA PHE A 48 -1.50 3.39 15.80
C PHE A 48 -2.01 4.16 14.59
N ILE A 49 -2.03 3.52 13.44
CA ILE A 49 -2.55 4.06 12.20
C ILE A 49 -3.53 3.07 11.56
N LYS A 50 -4.51 3.59 10.86
CA LYS A 50 -5.39 2.80 9.99
C LYS A 50 -5.49 3.46 8.61
N VAL A 51 -5.74 2.64 7.61
CA VAL A 51 -6.06 3.12 6.26
C VAL A 51 -7.57 3.31 6.19
N GLU A 52 -7.99 4.48 5.74
CA GLU A 52 -9.38 4.86 5.59
C GLU A 52 -9.64 5.33 4.16
N GLY A 53 -10.69 4.81 3.53
CA GLY A 53 -11.08 5.24 2.19
C GLY A 53 -11.70 6.62 2.19
N LEU A 54 -11.41 7.44 1.18
CA LEU A 54 -12.19 8.64 0.93
C LEU A 54 -13.62 8.26 0.54
N THR A 55 -14.58 9.05 0.97
CA THR A 55 -15.96 8.91 0.52
C THR A 55 -16.08 9.26 -0.97
N SER A 56 -17.12 8.75 -1.64
CA SER A 56 -17.39 9.12 -3.04
C SER A 56 -17.64 10.63 -3.21
N LYS A 57 -18.16 11.31 -2.16
CA LYS A 57 -18.32 12.76 -2.14
C LYS A 57 -16.97 13.49 -2.17
N GLU A 58 -16.02 13.09 -1.31
CA GLU A 58 -14.67 13.63 -1.29
C GLU A 58 -13.93 13.36 -2.61
N PHE A 59 -14.08 12.15 -3.15
CA PHE A 59 -13.48 11.80 -4.44
C PHE A 59 -14.01 12.68 -5.58
N ARG A 60 -15.32 12.95 -5.64
CA ARG A 60 -15.92 13.83 -6.66
C ARG A 60 -15.39 15.26 -6.61
N GLN A 61 -14.93 15.75 -5.46
CA GLN A 61 -14.31 17.08 -5.34
C GLN A 61 -13.03 17.22 -6.16
N GLN A 62 -12.35 16.10 -6.46
CA GLN A 62 -11.14 16.07 -7.29
C GLN A 62 -11.47 16.26 -8.79
N LYS A 63 -12.74 16.19 -9.18
CA LYS A 63 -13.21 16.35 -10.58
C LYS A 63 -12.54 15.40 -11.57
N ILE A 64 -12.23 14.18 -11.13
CA ILE A 64 -11.62 13.13 -11.95
C ILE A 64 -12.71 12.30 -12.59
N SER A 65 -12.64 12.16 -13.92
CA SER A 65 -13.52 11.28 -14.70
C SER A 65 -12.88 9.90 -14.85
N LEU A 66 -13.38 8.90 -14.12
CA LEU A 66 -12.85 7.53 -14.21
C LEU A 66 -12.99 6.94 -15.63
N PRO A 67 -14.12 7.15 -16.36
CA PRO A 67 -14.29 6.59 -17.70
C PRO A 67 -13.30 7.08 -18.75
N GLU A 68 -12.62 8.19 -18.51
CA GLU A 68 -11.60 8.71 -19.44
C GLU A 68 -10.27 7.96 -19.36
N HIS A 69 -10.07 7.15 -18.33
CA HIS A 69 -8.82 6.43 -18.10
C HIS A 69 -8.88 5.02 -18.67
N THR A 70 -7.78 4.57 -19.25
CA THR A 70 -7.65 3.27 -19.90
C THR A 70 -6.67 2.34 -19.20
N ALA A 71 -5.90 2.89 -18.28
CA ALA A 71 -4.94 2.16 -17.46
C ALA A 71 -4.89 2.71 -16.02
N VAL A 72 -4.57 1.84 -15.07
CA VAL A 72 -4.44 2.22 -13.65
C VAL A 72 -3.08 1.77 -13.11
N ILE A 73 -2.43 2.64 -12.36
CA ILE A 73 -1.17 2.34 -11.66
C ILE A 73 -1.45 2.15 -10.18
N PHE A 74 -1.03 1.00 -9.64
CA PHE A 74 -1.18 0.62 -8.24
C PHE A 74 0.16 0.38 -7.55
N THR A 75 0.37 1.02 -6.41
CA THR A 75 1.56 0.87 -5.57
C THR A 75 1.30 0.10 -4.28
N ALA A 76 0.03 -0.18 -3.96
CA ALA A 76 -0.39 -0.89 -2.76
C ALA A 76 -1.68 -1.66 -2.99
N LYS A 77 -1.91 -2.72 -2.19
CA LYS A 77 -3.17 -3.48 -2.21
C LYS A 77 -4.37 -2.61 -1.80
N SER A 78 -4.18 -1.71 -0.84
CA SER A 78 -5.21 -0.74 -0.43
C SER A 78 -5.63 0.18 -1.57
N ALA A 79 -4.72 0.55 -2.47
CA ALA A 79 -5.07 1.32 -3.67
C ALA A 79 -6.03 0.55 -4.59
N ILE A 80 -5.85 -0.76 -4.73
CA ILE A 80 -6.77 -1.64 -5.48
C ILE A 80 -8.14 -1.68 -4.82
N ASP A 81 -8.20 -1.97 -3.49
CA ASP A 81 -9.46 -2.05 -2.76
C ASP A 81 -10.26 -0.75 -2.90
N HIS A 82 -9.60 0.40 -2.76
CA HIS A 82 -10.27 1.70 -2.81
C HIS A 82 -10.64 2.13 -4.23
N PHE A 83 -9.87 1.75 -5.25
CA PHE A 83 -10.23 1.99 -6.65
C PHE A 83 -11.54 1.27 -7.01
N PHE A 84 -11.64 -0.03 -6.73
CA PHE A 84 -12.84 -0.79 -7.05
C PHE A 84 -14.05 -0.35 -6.21
N ARG A 85 -13.83 0.00 -4.93
CA ARG A 85 -14.89 0.59 -4.09
C ARG A 85 -15.42 1.90 -4.65
N ILE A 86 -14.55 2.84 -5.04
CA ILE A 86 -14.95 4.12 -5.64
C ILE A 86 -15.63 3.89 -6.99
N ALA A 87 -15.15 2.95 -7.81
CA ALA A 87 -15.79 2.59 -9.07
C ALA A 87 -17.24 2.12 -8.83
N GLU A 88 -17.46 1.23 -7.85
CA GLU A 88 -18.78 0.75 -7.47
C GLU A 88 -19.70 1.89 -6.96
N GLU A 89 -19.19 2.69 -6.00
CA GLU A 89 -19.95 3.82 -5.42
C GLU A 89 -20.30 4.91 -6.45
N THR A 90 -19.48 5.08 -7.47
CA THR A 90 -19.70 6.03 -8.56
C THR A 90 -20.44 5.41 -9.75
N ARG A 91 -20.82 4.13 -9.66
CA ARG A 91 -21.45 3.35 -10.73
C ARG A 91 -20.64 3.28 -12.03
N PHE A 92 -19.32 3.30 -11.88
CA PHE A 92 -18.40 3.10 -12.98
C PHE A 92 -18.12 1.61 -13.18
N ASN A 93 -18.61 1.06 -14.29
CA ASN A 93 -18.27 -0.30 -14.69
C ASN A 93 -16.88 -0.31 -15.30
N VAL A 94 -15.90 -0.85 -14.57
CA VAL A 94 -14.52 -0.95 -15.04
C VAL A 94 -14.49 -1.86 -16.28
N PRO A 95 -14.08 -1.34 -17.46
CA PRO A 95 -14.12 -2.11 -18.70
C PRO A 95 -13.10 -3.26 -18.66
N GLU A 96 -13.44 -4.36 -19.32
CA GLU A 96 -12.51 -5.50 -19.45
C GLU A 96 -11.22 -5.15 -20.20
N THR A 97 -11.20 -4.03 -20.93
CA THR A 97 -10.03 -3.52 -21.65
C THR A 97 -9.05 -2.79 -20.74
N MET A 98 -9.45 -2.46 -19.51
CA MET A 98 -8.61 -1.76 -18.54
C MET A 98 -7.28 -2.50 -18.33
N LYS A 99 -6.17 -1.76 -18.40
CA LYS A 99 -4.83 -2.27 -18.10
C LYS A 99 -4.40 -1.88 -16.69
N TYR A 100 -3.62 -2.73 -16.07
CA TYR A 100 -3.17 -2.52 -14.69
C TYR A 100 -1.65 -2.61 -14.62
N PHE A 101 -1.05 -1.63 -13.97
CA PHE A 101 0.38 -1.52 -13.77
C PHE A 101 0.67 -1.51 -12.27
N CYS A 102 1.31 -2.55 -11.77
CA CYS A 102 1.52 -2.80 -10.34
C CYS A 102 3.01 -2.76 -10.00
N THR A 103 3.39 -2.15 -8.90
CA THR A 103 4.81 -2.06 -8.53
C THR A 103 5.42 -3.40 -8.13
N THR A 104 4.59 -4.39 -7.75
CA THR A 104 5.05 -5.76 -7.43
C THR A 104 4.10 -6.82 -7.96
N GLU A 105 4.61 -8.05 -8.12
CA GLU A 105 3.80 -9.20 -8.48
C GLU A 105 2.70 -9.49 -7.45
N ALA A 106 2.99 -9.34 -6.15
CA ALA A 106 2.02 -9.56 -5.07
C ALA A 106 0.81 -8.61 -5.16
N ILE A 107 1.02 -7.37 -5.62
CA ILE A 107 -0.06 -6.40 -5.89
C ILE A 107 -0.82 -6.82 -7.15
N ALA A 108 -0.12 -7.24 -8.19
CA ALA A 108 -0.74 -7.70 -9.43
C ALA A 108 -1.64 -8.94 -9.20
N LEU A 109 -1.17 -9.90 -8.42
CA LEU A 109 -1.95 -11.09 -8.06
C LEU A 109 -3.18 -10.74 -7.20
N TYR A 110 -3.10 -9.70 -6.38
CA TYR A 110 -4.22 -9.25 -5.56
C TYR A 110 -5.41 -8.74 -6.39
N LEU A 111 -5.19 -8.33 -7.64
CA LEU A 111 -6.27 -7.95 -8.57
C LEU A 111 -7.29 -9.08 -8.83
N GLN A 112 -6.90 -10.35 -8.61
CA GLN A 112 -7.81 -11.49 -8.75
C GLN A 112 -9.03 -11.42 -7.83
N LYS A 113 -8.97 -10.63 -6.78
CA LYS A 113 -10.11 -10.35 -5.89
C LYS A 113 -11.25 -9.62 -6.63
N TYR A 114 -10.94 -8.86 -7.67
CA TYR A 114 -11.88 -7.98 -8.34
C TYR A 114 -12.06 -8.26 -9.83
N THR A 115 -11.06 -8.83 -10.48
CA THR A 115 -11.08 -9.06 -11.93
C THR A 115 -10.36 -10.35 -12.30
N ILE A 116 -10.67 -10.87 -13.49
CA ILE A 116 -9.98 -12.04 -14.04
C ILE A 116 -8.54 -11.66 -14.40
N TYR A 117 -7.58 -12.39 -13.83
CA TYR A 117 -6.16 -12.16 -14.13
C TYR A 117 -5.83 -12.52 -15.57
N ARG A 118 -5.40 -11.53 -16.35
CA ARG A 118 -4.99 -11.70 -17.75
C ARG A 118 -3.60 -11.10 -17.96
N LYS A 119 -2.60 -11.93 -18.20
CA LYS A 119 -1.19 -11.52 -18.39
C LYS A 119 -0.98 -10.39 -19.40
N ARG A 120 -1.82 -10.31 -20.45
CA ARG A 120 -1.74 -9.27 -21.48
C ARG A 120 -2.20 -7.88 -21.01
N LYS A 121 -2.84 -7.78 -19.84
CA LYS A 121 -3.41 -6.53 -19.30
C LYS A 121 -2.81 -6.14 -17.95
N ILE A 122 -2.07 -7.03 -17.32
CA ILE A 122 -1.54 -6.82 -15.97
C ILE A 122 -0.03 -6.90 -16.05
N PHE A 123 0.61 -5.79 -15.71
CA PHE A 123 2.05 -5.60 -15.74
C PHE A 123 2.55 -5.33 -14.33
N PHE A 124 3.73 -5.82 -13.99
CA PHE A 124 4.31 -5.59 -12.66
C PHE A 124 5.82 -5.44 -12.67
N GLY A 125 6.32 -4.70 -11.69
CA GLY A 125 7.74 -4.50 -11.44
C GLY A 125 8.31 -5.57 -10.50
N LYS A 126 9.63 -5.55 -10.32
CA LYS A 126 10.35 -6.53 -9.49
C LYS A 126 10.78 -5.95 -8.14
N SER A 127 11.24 -4.70 -8.11
CA SER A 127 11.81 -4.07 -6.91
C SER A 127 10.79 -3.34 -6.03
N GLY A 128 9.55 -3.20 -6.48
CA GLY A 128 8.53 -2.41 -5.80
C GLY A 128 8.61 -0.91 -6.09
N LYS A 129 9.55 -0.48 -6.92
CA LYS A 129 9.69 0.91 -7.37
C LYS A 129 8.89 1.14 -8.64
N LEU A 130 8.38 2.36 -8.80
CA LEU A 130 7.65 2.76 -10.00
C LEU A 130 8.53 2.76 -11.25
N ASP A 131 9.83 3.01 -11.08
CA ASP A 131 10.83 2.96 -12.16
C ASP A 131 10.79 1.66 -12.95
N ASP A 132 10.54 0.53 -12.27
CA ASP A 132 10.47 -0.78 -12.93
C ASP A 132 9.32 -0.89 -13.94
N LEU A 133 8.28 -0.06 -13.79
CA LEU A 133 7.12 -0.04 -14.67
C LEU A 133 7.32 0.85 -15.91
N ILE A 134 8.28 1.77 -15.88
CA ILE A 134 8.48 2.74 -16.95
C ILE A 134 8.67 2.09 -18.32
N PRO A 135 9.46 1.01 -18.50
CA PRO A 135 9.59 0.34 -19.79
C PRO A 135 8.24 -0.16 -20.34
N GLN A 136 7.36 -0.68 -19.46
CA GLN A 136 6.03 -1.14 -19.86
C GLN A 136 5.08 0.03 -20.13
N ILE A 137 5.12 1.06 -19.30
CA ILE A 137 4.32 2.28 -19.47
C ILE A 137 4.71 2.96 -20.81
N THR A 138 5.99 3.03 -21.15
CA THR A 138 6.47 3.60 -22.39
C THR A 138 5.99 2.82 -23.62
N LYS A 139 5.93 1.49 -23.53
CA LYS A 139 5.34 0.66 -24.60
C LYS A 139 3.84 0.90 -24.78
N HIS A 140 3.16 1.39 -23.77
CA HIS A 140 1.73 1.69 -23.75
C HIS A 140 1.47 3.20 -23.61
N ASN A 141 2.26 4.03 -24.26
CA ASN A 141 2.23 5.49 -24.17
C ASN A 141 0.92 6.14 -24.63
N GLY A 142 0.10 5.41 -25.39
CA GLY A 142 -1.25 5.85 -25.81
C GLY A 142 -2.33 5.74 -24.72
N GLU A 143 -2.03 5.12 -23.59
CA GLU A 143 -2.99 4.98 -22.50
C GLU A 143 -3.11 6.27 -21.67
N LYS A 144 -4.29 6.51 -21.12
CA LYS A 144 -4.51 7.51 -20.07
C LYS A 144 -4.45 6.83 -18.70
N TYR A 145 -3.41 7.13 -17.96
CA TYR A 145 -3.11 6.50 -16.69
C TYR A 145 -3.82 7.18 -15.53
N LEU A 146 -4.48 6.41 -14.69
CA LEU A 146 -4.94 6.82 -13.38
C LEU A 146 -3.95 6.35 -12.33
N TYR A 147 -3.28 7.27 -11.64
CA TYR A 147 -2.34 6.93 -10.57
C TYR A 147 -3.05 7.02 -9.22
N VAL A 148 -3.39 5.87 -8.65
CA VAL A 148 -4.14 5.77 -7.39
C VAL A 148 -3.21 5.86 -6.21
N VAL A 149 -3.42 6.86 -5.36
CA VAL A 149 -2.53 7.20 -4.25
C VAL A 149 -3.27 7.45 -2.94
N SER A 150 -2.50 7.41 -1.84
CA SER A 150 -2.93 7.94 -0.54
C SER A 150 -2.85 9.46 -0.52
N GLU A 151 -3.67 10.09 0.32
CA GLU A 151 -3.65 11.54 0.54
C GLU A 151 -2.25 12.05 0.96
N VAL A 152 -1.58 11.30 1.85
CA VAL A 152 -0.21 11.58 2.30
C VAL A 152 0.74 10.57 1.66
N GLN A 153 1.07 10.78 0.41
CA GLN A 153 2.08 9.99 -0.29
C GLN A 153 3.25 10.89 -0.66
N LYS A 154 4.49 10.39 -0.47
CA LYS A 154 5.68 11.07 -0.97
C LYS A 154 5.59 11.20 -2.49
N ASN A 155 5.98 12.34 -3.03
CA ASN A 155 5.89 12.66 -4.46
C ASN A 155 6.91 11.89 -5.35
N ASP A 156 7.64 10.94 -4.79
CA ASP A 156 8.68 10.19 -5.52
C ASP A 156 8.13 9.49 -6.77
N GLY A 157 6.91 8.93 -6.68
CA GLY A 157 6.26 8.27 -7.81
C GLY A 157 5.82 9.25 -8.90
N GLU A 158 5.29 10.41 -8.53
CA GLU A 158 4.88 11.45 -9.49
C GLU A 158 6.09 12.00 -10.24
N SER A 159 7.20 12.25 -9.53
CA SER A 159 8.44 12.69 -10.15
C SER A 159 8.95 11.72 -11.22
N VAL A 160 8.81 10.40 -11.00
CA VAL A 160 9.17 9.38 -11.99
C VAL A 160 8.25 9.45 -13.22
N LEU A 161 6.94 9.59 -13.02
CA LEU A 161 5.96 9.69 -14.11
C LEU A 161 6.18 10.97 -14.93
N GLU A 162 6.39 12.11 -14.27
CA GLU A 162 6.64 13.41 -14.91
C GLU A 162 7.94 13.40 -15.72
N LYS A 163 9.03 12.90 -15.13
CA LYS A 163 10.33 12.77 -15.81
C LYS A 163 10.23 11.96 -17.11
N ASN A 164 9.37 10.95 -17.13
CA ASN A 164 9.14 10.08 -18.28
C ASN A 164 7.98 10.54 -19.18
N LYS A 165 7.43 11.74 -18.93
CA LYS A 165 6.34 12.35 -19.71
C LYS A 165 5.10 11.45 -19.85
N VAL A 166 4.77 10.71 -18.79
CA VAL A 166 3.61 9.84 -18.75
C VAL A 166 2.34 10.69 -18.66
N ASN A 167 1.33 10.38 -19.47
CA ASN A 167 0.01 11.02 -19.39
C ASN A 167 -0.78 10.39 -18.23
N TYR A 168 -0.72 10.97 -17.05
CA TYR A 168 -1.39 10.45 -15.86
C TYR A 168 -2.23 11.49 -15.14
N THR A 169 -3.21 11.00 -14.40
CA THR A 169 -4.00 11.77 -13.44
C THR A 169 -3.80 11.18 -12.06
N ARG A 170 -3.40 12.01 -11.09
CA ARG A 170 -3.29 11.62 -9.69
C ARG A 170 -4.68 11.52 -9.07
N ALA A 171 -5.04 10.36 -8.54
CA ALA A 171 -6.31 10.11 -7.89
C ALA A 171 -6.11 9.69 -6.43
N VAL A 172 -6.48 10.56 -5.50
CA VAL A 172 -6.48 10.24 -4.07
C VAL A 172 -7.75 9.47 -3.75
N MET A 173 -7.62 8.24 -3.27
CA MET A 173 -8.76 7.39 -2.97
C MET A 173 -8.79 6.90 -1.52
N TYR A 174 -7.71 7.09 -0.77
CA TYR A 174 -7.61 6.69 0.63
C TYR A 174 -6.61 7.57 1.38
N ARG A 175 -6.63 7.49 2.70
CA ARG A 175 -5.70 8.20 3.59
C ARG A 175 -5.29 7.31 4.75
N THR A 176 -4.16 7.64 5.34
CA THR A 176 -3.73 7.07 6.60
C THR A 176 -4.12 8.02 7.72
N VAL A 177 -4.89 7.53 8.68
CA VAL A 177 -5.33 8.32 9.83
C VAL A 177 -4.79 7.75 11.12
N SER A 178 -4.65 8.60 12.13
CA SER A 178 -4.33 8.15 13.47
C SER A 178 -5.46 7.27 14.00
N ASN A 179 -5.10 6.14 14.57
CA ASN A 179 -6.02 5.28 15.29
C ASN A 179 -5.88 5.61 16.78
N ALA A 180 -6.36 6.81 17.15
CA ALA A 180 -6.31 7.30 18.53
C ALA A 180 -7.10 6.36 19.46
N PHE A 181 -6.61 6.25 20.69
CA PHE A 181 -7.14 5.39 21.75
C PHE A 181 -8.32 6.05 22.44
#